data_49e4e3e57da1b3086c2b3fbf51138caa
#
_entry.id   49e4e3e57da1b3086c2b3fbf51138caa
#
_cell.length_a   1.000
_cell.length_b   1.000
_cell.length_c   1.000
_cell.angle_alpha   90.00
_cell.angle_beta   90.00
_cell.angle_gamma   90.00
#
_symmetry.space_group_name_H-M   'P 1'
#
loop_
_entity.id
_entity.type
_entity.pdbx_description
1 polymer ?
#
loop_
_entity_poly.entity_id
_entity_poly.type
_entity_poly.pdbx_seq_one_letter_code
_entity_poly.pdbx_strand_id
1 'polypeptide(L)'
;MNQEYCKGKYKELEHILTNSKSKNITILIHKNPDGDAMGSSLGLLNWLLNYNFNVKIISTNFFSEVYLWMPNVKHVLVFESVFKNTIIDHIKKSDVVFCLDFNQQERISNDIWNIINDIEAKKICIIDHHPTVPNIKTHFSFIDPTATSTCEIIYKLLDCSEEYKIDANTATCLYMGMMTDTNKFTTPTVTASLHYLIGSLLEKHNIDIGKINKHIYGSNSLQRLRFLGYMLFSKLKILKGYKVAYVSLSLKEASKYHLNPGDTDGIVNYALSLKDVVVAVFFNQKKRWHIYISQVCGGFCS
;
A
#
# COMPACT_ATOMS: atom_id res chain seq x y z
N MET A 1 4.18 -19.75 2.37
CA MET A 1 2.86 -19.91 3.05
C MET A 1 2.17 -21.17 2.54
N ASN A 2 1.63 -22.04 3.43
CA ASN A 2 0.93 -23.29 3.08
C ASN A 2 -0.53 -22.97 2.68
N GLN A 3 -1.05 -23.65 1.63
CA GLN A 3 -2.42 -23.47 1.12
C GLN A 3 -3.50 -23.83 2.18
N GLU A 4 -3.24 -24.83 3.01
CA GLU A 4 -4.16 -25.21 4.08
C GLU A 4 -4.31 -24.12 5.14
N TYR A 5 -3.23 -23.44 5.49
CA TYR A 5 -3.25 -22.29 6.39
C TYR A 5 -4.06 -21.11 5.81
N CYS A 6 -3.89 -20.80 4.51
CA CYS A 6 -4.70 -19.78 3.84
C CYS A 6 -6.19 -20.14 3.85
N LYS A 7 -6.56 -21.40 3.59
CA LYS A 7 -7.95 -21.88 3.68
C LYS A 7 -8.53 -21.72 5.09
N GLY A 8 -7.74 -22.03 6.13
CA GLY A 8 -8.15 -21.81 7.51
C GLY A 8 -8.43 -20.32 7.79
N LYS A 9 -7.52 -19.45 7.39
CA LYS A 9 -7.68 -17.98 7.51
C LYS A 9 -8.85 -17.44 6.70
N TYR A 10 -9.09 -17.97 5.51
CA TYR A 10 -10.27 -17.59 4.72
C TYR A 10 -11.56 -17.92 5.45
N LYS A 11 -11.70 -19.12 6.03
CA LYS A 11 -12.90 -19.51 6.80
C LYS A 11 -13.13 -18.61 8.03
N GLU A 12 -12.06 -18.22 8.75
CA GLU A 12 -12.16 -17.25 9.84
C GLU A 12 -12.71 -15.90 9.35
N LEU A 13 -12.17 -15.40 8.23
CA LEU A 13 -12.63 -14.15 7.61
C LEU A 13 -14.07 -14.24 7.11
N GLU A 14 -14.41 -15.30 6.39
CA GLU A 14 -15.75 -15.60 5.89
C GLU A 14 -16.79 -15.59 7.02
N HIS A 15 -16.47 -16.22 8.15
CA HIS A 15 -17.33 -16.21 9.33
C HIS A 15 -17.59 -14.80 9.88
N ILE A 16 -16.55 -13.92 9.89
CA ILE A 16 -16.71 -12.53 10.31
C ILE A 16 -17.62 -11.77 9.33
N LEU A 17 -17.42 -11.94 8.02
CA LEU A 17 -18.18 -11.25 6.99
C LEU A 17 -19.65 -11.70 6.95
N THR A 18 -19.91 -13.00 7.05
CA THR A 18 -21.28 -13.54 7.05
C THR A 18 -22.09 -13.14 8.28
N ASN A 19 -21.42 -12.87 9.40
CA ASN A 19 -22.06 -12.37 10.63
C ASN A 19 -22.15 -10.83 10.70
N SER A 20 -21.72 -10.11 9.67
CA SER A 20 -21.86 -8.65 9.58
C SER A 20 -23.31 -8.26 9.34
N LYS A 21 -23.96 -7.63 10.33
CA LYS A 21 -25.40 -7.30 10.28
C LYS A 21 -25.72 -6.14 9.37
N SER A 22 -24.89 -5.08 9.42
CA SER A 22 -25.12 -3.85 8.65
C SER A 22 -24.56 -3.91 7.24
N LYS A 23 -23.70 -4.90 6.96
CA LYS A 23 -22.90 -4.99 5.72
C LYS A 23 -22.03 -3.75 5.42
N ASN A 24 -21.84 -2.87 6.40
CA ASN A 24 -20.96 -1.72 6.28
C ASN A 24 -19.54 -2.11 6.72
N ILE A 25 -18.58 -1.85 5.84
CA ILE A 25 -17.17 -2.17 6.06
C ILE A 25 -16.33 -0.91 5.85
N THR A 26 -15.44 -0.65 6.80
CA THR A 26 -14.39 0.35 6.65
C THR A 26 -13.06 -0.34 6.39
N ILE A 27 -12.33 0.11 5.38
CA ILE A 27 -10.93 -0.27 5.13
C ILE A 27 -10.06 0.93 5.48
N LEU A 28 -9.09 0.74 6.35
CA LEU A 28 -8.09 1.75 6.71
C LEU A 28 -6.78 1.45 6.03
N ILE A 29 -6.15 2.48 5.50
CA ILE A 29 -4.80 2.46 4.96
C ILE A 29 -3.90 3.46 5.68
N HIS A 30 -2.60 3.20 5.68
CA HIS A 30 -1.64 4.03 6.40
C HIS A 30 -1.48 5.45 5.81
N LYS A 31 -0.84 6.35 6.59
CA LYS A 31 -0.46 7.70 6.13
C LYS A 31 0.48 7.61 4.93
N ASN A 32 0.27 8.51 3.93
CA ASN A 32 1.02 8.53 2.68
C ASN A 32 0.98 7.16 1.98
N PRO A 33 -0.22 6.69 1.60
CA PRO A 33 -0.38 5.34 1.06
C PRO A 33 0.39 5.20 -0.25
N ASP A 34 1.10 4.10 -0.36
CA ASP A 34 1.85 3.68 -1.54
C ASP A 34 1.03 2.73 -2.42
N GLY A 35 1.70 2.04 -3.35
CA GLY A 35 1.02 1.14 -4.27
C GLY A 35 0.48 -0.11 -3.61
N ASP A 36 1.13 -0.65 -2.57
CA ASP A 36 0.61 -1.82 -1.87
C ASP A 36 -0.60 -1.48 -1.02
N ALA A 37 -0.56 -0.37 -0.27
CA ALA A 37 -1.71 0.12 0.49
C ALA A 37 -2.93 0.41 -0.42
N MET A 38 -2.72 1.05 -1.58
CA MET A 38 -3.78 1.32 -2.55
C MET A 38 -4.27 0.04 -3.26
N GLY A 39 -3.35 -0.83 -3.65
CA GLY A 39 -3.65 -2.09 -4.33
C GLY A 39 -4.42 -3.07 -3.45
N SER A 40 -3.96 -3.27 -2.23
CA SER A 40 -4.58 -4.17 -1.24
C SER A 40 -5.97 -3.69 -0.85
N SER A 41 -6.12 -2.40 -0.58
CA SER A 41 -7.41 -1.82 -0.17
C SER A 41 -8.44 -1.80 -1.30
N LEU A 42 -8.06 -1.38 -2.50
CA LEU A 42 -8.95 -1.40 -3.66
C LEU A 42 -9.23 -2.83 -4.15
N GLY A 43 -8.27 -3.74 -4.05
CA GLY A 43 -8.48 -5.16 -4.35
C GLY A 43 -9.53 -5.77 -3.45
N LEU A 44 -9.38 -5.61 -2.12
CA LEU A 44 -10.36 -6.12 -1.17
C LEU A 44 -11.73 -5.41 -1.33
N LEU A 45 -11.75 -4.09 -1.57
CA LEU A 45 -12.97 -3.34 -1.81
C LEU A 45 -13.72 -3.88 -3.03
N ASN A 46 -13.05 -4.07 -4.18
CA ASN A 46 -13.69 -4.58 -5.41
C ASN A 46 -14.31 -5.96 -5.17
N TRP A 47 -13.59 -6.83 -4.48
CA TRP A 47 -14.08 -8.15 -4.11
C TRP A 47 -15.33 -8.06 -3.20
N LEU A 48 -15.32 -7.24 -2.15
CA LEU A 48 -16.44 -7.06 -1.23
C LEU A 48 -17.67 -6.42 -1.90
N LEU A 49 -17.49 -5.50 -2.84
CA LEU A 49 -18.59 -4.87 -3.58
C LEU A 49 -19.40 -5.90 -4.39
N ASN A 50 -18.75 -6.94 -4.93
CA ASN A 50 -19.43 -8.02 -5.67
C ASN A 50 -20.41 -8.83 -4.79
N TYR A 51 -20.32 -8.69 -3.47
CA TYR A 51 -21.16 -9.40 -2.48
C TYR A 51 -22.08 -8.45 -1.69
N ASN A 52 -22.36 -7.29 -2.29
CA ASN A 52 -23.29 -6.29 -1.75
C ASN A 52 -22.92 -5.73 -0.38
N PHE A 53 -21.62 -5.67 -0.06
CA PHE A 53 -21.13 -4.90 1.09
C PHE A 53 -21.03 -3.42 0.71
N ASN A 54 -21.38 -2.55 1.67
CA ASN A 54 -21.16 -1.10 1.55
C ASN A 54 -19.78 -0.78 2.11
N VAL A 55 -18.79 -0.61 1.24
CA VAL A 55 -17.38 -0.47 1.61
C VAL A 55 -16.86 0.94 1.32
N LYS A 56 -16.12 1.50 2.27
CA LYS A 56 -15.32 2.71 2.06
C LYS A 56 -13.88 2.47 2.52
N ILE A 57 -12.95 3.02 1.74
CA ILE A 57 -11.54 3.08 2.12
C ILE A 57 -11.30 4.46 2.73
N ILE A 58 -10.66 4.51 3.89
CA ILE A 58 -10.33 5.75 4.57
C ILE A 58 -8.81 5.91 4.57
N SER A 59 -8.35 6.95 3.88
CA SER A 59 -6.97 7.41 3.93
C SER A 59 -6.86 8.57 4.90
N THR A 60 -5.79 8.61 5.69
CA THR A 60 -5.54 9.74 6.60
C THR A 60 -5.33 11.04 5.83
N ASN A 61 -4.53 10.98 4.75
CA ASN A 61 -4.13 12.13 3.93
C ASN A 61 -4.25 11.82 2.44
N PHE A 62 -4.03 12.83 1.60
CA PHE A 62 -4.07 12.67 0.14
C PHE A 62 -3.03 11.66 -0.35
N PHE A 63 -3.41 10.92 -1.38
CA PHE A 63 -2.57 9.93 -2.06
C PHE A 63 -2.16 10.43 -3.46
N SER A 64 -1.22 9.75 -4.09
CA SER A 64 -0.70 10.14 -5.41
C SER A 64 -1.77 10.03 -6.50
N GLU A 65 -1.84 11.03 -7.38
CA GLU A 65 -2.73 11.05 -8.54
C GLU A 65 -2.48 9.86 -9.49
N VAL A 66 -1.32 9.24 -9.42
CA VAL A 66 -0.94 8.06 -10.20
C VAL A 66 -1.89 6.87 -9.97
N TYR A 67 -2.66 6.87 -8.87
CA TYR A 67 -3.62 5.81 -8.54
C TYR A 67 -5.07 6.13 -8.95
N LEU A 68 -5.38 7.34 -9.48
CA LEU A 68 -6.74 7.77 -9.79
C LEU A 68 -7.43 6.94 -10.89
N TRP A 69 -6.69 6.19 -11.68
CA TRP A 69 -7.22 5.30 -12.72
C TRP A 69 -7.71 3.95 -12.18
N MET A 70 -7.38 3.62 -10.93
CA MET A 70 -7.68 2.31 -10.35
C MET A 70 -9.19 2.07 -10.23
N PRO A 71 -9.65 0.81 -10.45
CA PRO A 71 -11.05 0.45 -10.31
C PRO A 71 -11.62 0.87 -8.96
N ASN A 72 -12.76 1.57 -9.00
CA ASN A 72 -13.50 2.01 -7.82
C ASN A 72 -12.74 2.95 -6.85
N VAL A 73 -11.67 3.62 -7.30
CA VAL A 73 -10.91 4.60 -6.48
C VAL A 73 -11.78 5.70 -5.86
N LYS A 74 -12.94 6.02 -6.45
CA LYS A 74 -13.95 6.95 -5.89
C LYS A 74 -14.46 6.57 -4.50
N HIS A 75 -14.26 5.34 -4.05
CA HIS A 75 -14.60 4.89 -2.70
C HIS A 75 -13.51 5.19 -1.67
N VAL A 76 -12.36 5.73 -2.10
CA VAL A 76 -11.30 6.20 -1.20
C VAL A 76 -11.65 7.61 -0.72
N LEU A 77 -11.89 7.75 0.56
CA LEU A 77 -12.21 9.01 1.22
C LEU A 77 -11.02 9.49 2.04
N VAL A 78 -10.65 10.76 1.87
CA VAL A 78 -9.53 11.37 2.61
C VAL A 78 -10.06 12.04 3.87
N PHE A 79 -9.56 11.64 5.05
CA PHE A 79 -10.06 12.10 6.35
C PHE A 79 -9.83 13.61 6.58
N GLU A 80 -8.76 14.17 6.04
CA GLU A 80 -8.46 15.61 6.10
C GLU A 80 -9.29 16.45 5.12
N SER A 81 -10.29 15.84 4.46
CA SER A 81 -11.16 16.52 3.48
C SER A 81 -12.43 17.11 4.13
N VAL A 82 -13.21 17.80 3.29
CA VAL A 82 -14.56 18.32 3.66
C VAL A 82 -15.56 17.22 4.02
N PHE A 83 -15.26 15.97 3.72
CA PHE A 83 -16.12 14.80 4.00
C PHE A 83 -15.93 14.19 5.40
N LYS A 84 -15.22 14.86 6.30
CA LYS A 84 -14.88 14.31 7.63
C LYS A 84 -16.09 13.74 8.38
N ASN A 85 -17.21 14.45 8.42
CA ASN A 85 -18.42 13.99 9.11
C ASN A 85 -19.02 12.74 8.44
N THR A 86 -19.08 12.70 7.13
CA THR A 86 -19.55 11.52 6.37
C THR A 86 -18.67 10.30 6.65
N ILE A 87 -17.36 10.49 6.75
CA ILE A 87 -16.40 9.45 7.09
C ILE A 87 -16.64 8.92 8.50
N ILE A 88 -16.80 9.84 9.48
CA ILE A 88 -17.10 9.49 10.88
C ILE A 88 -18.38 8.67 10.97
N ASP A 89 -19.44 9.09 10.28
CA ASP A 89 -20.72 8.38 10.26
C ASP A 89 -20.59 6.98 9.64
N HIS A 90 -19.82 6.84 8.55
CA HIS A 90 -19.56 5.54 7.94
C HIS A 90 -18.78 4.61 8.89
N ILE A 91 -17.69 5.11 9.49
CA ILE A 91 -16.93 4.36 10.49
C ILE A 91 -17.84 3.90 11.64
N LYS A 92 -18.68 4.79 12.15
CA LYS A 92 -19.62 4.45 13.25
C LYS A 92 -20.60 3.36 12.89
N LYS A 93 -21.07 3.30 11.65
CA LYS A 93 -22.02 2.30 11.14
C LYS A 93 -21.36 0.98 10.71
N SER A 94 -20.05 0.92 10.60
CA SER A 94 -19.33 -0.28 10.13
C SER A 94 -19.28 -1.35 11.21
N ASP A 95 -19.62 -2.59 10.86
CA ASP A 95 -19.44 -3.77 11.73
C ASP A 95 -18.01 -4.30 11.70
N VAL A 96 -17.33 -4.14 10.57
CA VAL A 96 -15.98 -4.64 10.33
C VAL A 96 -15.06 -3.50 9.90
N VAL A 97 -13.89 -3.45 10.48
CA VAL A 97 -12.81 -2.51 10.14
C VAL A 97 -11.58 -3.31 9.75
N PHE A 98 -11.14 -3.16 8.50
CA PHE A 98 -9.88 -3.72 8.04
C PHE A 98 -8.76 -2.69 8.21
N CYS A 99 -7.63 -3.11 8.75
CA CYS A 99 -6.36 -2.41 8.74
C CYS A 99 -5.46 -3.13 7.72
N LEU A 100 -5.18 -2.48 6.59
CA LEU A 100 -4.42 -3.08 5.50
C LEU A 100 -3.07 -2.39 5.34
N ASP A 101 -2.03 -3.20 5.20
CA ASP A 101 -0.66 -2.76 4.98
C ASP A 101 -0.07 -1.97 6.16
N PHE A 102 -0.58 -2.23 7.35
CA PHE A 102 -0.02 -1.77 8.62
C PHE A 102 -0.58 -2.57 9.80
N ASN A 103 0.21 -2.67 10.87
CA ASN A 103 -0.16 -3.37 12.10
C ASN A 103 0.10 -2.53 13.37
N GLN A 104 0.44 -1.25 13.20
CA GLN A 104 0.71 -0.31 14.30
C GLN A 104 -0.21 0.92 14.20
N GLN A 105 -0.75 1.36 15.34
CA GLN A 105 -1.73 2.48 15.42
C GLN A 105 -1.16 3.80 14.91
N GLU A 106 0.13 4.03 15.08
CA GLU A 106 0.84 5.25 14.69
C GLU A 106 0.87 5.48 13.17
N ARG A 107 0.59 4.43 12.41
CA ARG A 107 0.54 4.48 10.94
C ARG A 107 -0.69 5.20 10.40
N ILE A 108 -1.72 5.41 11.23
CA ILE A 108 -2.90 6.22 10.89
C ILE A 108 -3.03 7.44 11.81
N SER A 109 -4.05 8.28 11.61
CA SER A 109 -4.30 9.42 12.48
C SER A 109 -4.92 8.97 13.81
N ASN A 110 -4.51 9.60 14.93
CA ASN A 110 -5.10 9.34 16.24
C ASN A 110 -6.61 9.65 16.25
N ASP A 111 -7.05 10.66 15.50
CA ASP A 111 -8.48 11.01 15.41
C ASP A 111 -9.30 9.85 14.86
N ILE A 112 -8.84 9.18 13.80
CA ILE A 112 -9.51 8.00 13.23
C ILE A 112 -9.50 6.87 14.24
N TRP A 113 -8.37 6.64 14.91
CA TRP A 113 -8.22 5.55 15.86
C TRP A 113 -9.13 5.73 17.08
N ASN A 114 -9.26 6.95 17.61
CA ASN A 114 -10.16 7.25 18.72
C ASN A 114 -11.63 6.95 18.35
N ILE A 115 -12.06 7.31 17.13
CA ILE A 115 -13.43 7.00 16.67
C ILE A 115 -13.68 5.49 16.64
N ILE A 116 -12.68 4.69 16.27
CA ILE A 116 -12.80 3.22 16.20
C ILE A 116 -12.87 2.63 17.61
N ASN A 117 -12.02 3.08 18.51
CA ASN A 117 -11.96 2.59 19.89
C ASN A 117 -13.22 2.89 20.71
N ASP A 118 -13.94 3.99 20.37
CA ASP A 118 -15.19 4.36 21.04
C ASP A 118 -16.35 3.39 20.74
N ILE A 119 -16.13 2.38 19.89
CA ILE A 119 -17.20 1.47 19.46
C ILE A 119 -16.78 0.00 19.71
N GLU A 120 -17.19 -0.53 20.87
CA GLU A 120 -16.83 -1.89 21.33
C GLU A 120 -17.31 -3.02 20.41
N ALA A 121 -18.38 -2.83 19.63
CA ALA A 121 -19.00 -3.90 18.84
C ALA A 121 -18.30 -4.21 17.52
N LYS A 122 -17.26 -3.45 17.14
CA LYS A 122 -16.58 -3.63 15.85
C LYS A 122 -15.62 -4.79 15.83
N LYS A 123 -15.61 -5.50 14.69
CA LYS A 123 -14.60 -6.51 14.40
C LYS A 123 -13.42 -5.86 13.68
N ILE A 124 -12.25 -5.83 14.32
CA ILE A 124 -11.01 -5.31 13.74
C ILE A 124 -10.23 -6.45 13.12
N CYS A 125 -9.89 -6.31 11.84
CA CYS A 125 -9.18 -7.30 11.03
C CYS A 125 -7.87 -6.67 10.52
N ILE A 126 -6.73 -7.34 10.69
CA ILE A 126 -5.44 -6.92 10.13
C ILE A 126 -5.01 -7.88 9.04
N ILE A 127 -4.57 -7.35 7.90
CA ILE A 127 -3.82 -8.08 6.87
C ILE A 127 -2.59 -7.24 6.53
N ASP A 128 -1.39 -7.81 6.73
CA ASP A 128 -0.14 -7.04 6.63
C ASP A 128 1.07 -7.95 6.37
N HIS A 129 2.10 -7.43 5.73
CA HIS A 129 3.36 -8.13 5.49
C HIS A 129 4.55 -7.56 6.28
N HIS A 130 4.36 -6.49 7.04
CA HIS A 130 5.44 -5.86 7.77
C HIS A 130 5.91 -6.71 8.98
N PRO A 131 7.24 -6.79 9.25
CA PRO A 131 7.80 -7.59 10.34
C PRO A 131 7.66 -6.93 11.72
N THR A 132 6.92 -5.83 11.82
CA THR A 132 6.71 -5.10 13.06
C THR A 132 5.78 -5.85 14.02
N VAL A 133 6.00 -5.67 15.33
CA VAL A 133 5.11 -6.27 16.35
C VAL A 133 3.79 -5.50 16.36
N PRO A 134 2.65 -6.18 16.15
CA PRO A 134 1.34 -5.53 16.17
C PRO A 134 1.03 -4.92 17.53
N ASN A 135 0.50 -3.69 17.55
CA ASN A 135 0.00 -3.07 18.78
C ASN A 135 -1.51 -2.77 18.72
N ILE A 136 -2.22 -3.35 17.74
CA ILE A 136 -3.65 -3.22 17.54
C ILE A 136 -4.34 -4.51 18.05
N LYS A 137 -5.31 -4.38 18.97
CA LYS A 137 -6.14 -5.51 19.38
C LYS A 137 -7.10 -5.91 18.28
N THR A 138 -7.05 -7.17 17.83
CA THR A 138 -7.77 -7.66 16.66
C THR A 138 -8.67 -8.84 16.95
N HIS A 139 -9.66 -9.05 16.08
CA HIS A 139 -10.52 -10.23 16.03
C HIS A 139 -10.08 -11.20 14.93
N PHE A 140 -9.39 -10.68 13.92
CA PHE A 140 -8.76 -11.45 12.85
C PHE A 140 -7.40 -10.84 12.53
N SER A 141 -6.42 -11.69 12.34
CA SER A 141 -5.07 -11.27 11.97
C SER A 141 -4.47 -12.25 10.96
N PHE A 142 -3.99 -11.70 9.84
CA PHE A 142 -3.20 -12.43 8.87
C PHE A 142 -1.96 -11.62 8.53
N ILE A 143 -0.89 -11.84 9.28
CA ILE A 143 0.38 -11.15 9.12
C ILE A 143 1.42 -12.18 8.66
N ASP A 144 2.05 -11.90 7.51
CA ASP A 144 3.11 -12.76 6.96
C ASP A 144 4.29 -11.94 6.44
N PRO A 145 5.33 -11.76 7.26
CA PRO A 145 6.55 -11.04 6.86
C PRO A 145 7.37 -11.73 5.74
N THR A 146 7.01 -12.96 5.35
CA THR A 146 7.65 -13.65 4.22
C THR A 146 6.98 -13.35 2.89
N ALA A 147 5.77 -12.78 2.91
CA ALA A 147 5.10 -12.29 1.71
C ALA A 147 5.79 -11.00 1.20
N THR A 148 5.78 -10.81 -0.10
CA THR A 148 6.42 -9.65 -0.73
C THR A 148 5.57 -8.38 -0.63
N SER A 149 4.27 -8.52 -0.33
CA SER A 149 3.32 -7.42 -0.21
C SER A 149 2.04 -7.89 0.48
N THR A 150 1.28 -6.95 1.02
CA THR A 150 -0.08 -7.19 1.53
C THR A 150 -1.03 -7.64 0.42
N CYS A 151 -0.83 -7.16 -0.82
CA CYS A 151 -1.56 -7.62 -2.00
C CYS A 151 -1.37 -9.12 -2.27
N GLU A 152 -0.18 -9.65 -2.09
CA GLU A 152 0.10 -11.09 -2.22
C GLU A 152 -0.70 -11.91 -1.19
N ILE A 153 -0.76 -11.44 0.06
CA ILE A 153 -1.52 -12.10 1.13
C ILE A 153 -3.01 -12.10 0.79
N ILE A 154 -3.56 -10.95 0.39
CA ILE A 154 -4.98 -10.83 0.04
C ILE A 154 -5.31 -11.70 -1.16
N TYR A 155 -4.48 -11.75 -2.21
CA TYR A 155 -4.73 -12.61 -3.35
C TYR A 155 -4.82 -14.09 -2.92
N LYS A 156 -3.84 -14.57 -2.15
CA LYS A 156 -3.83 -15.95 -1.64
C LYS A 156 -5.04 -16.25 -0.76
N LEU A 157 -5.46 -15.30 0.04
CA LEU A 157 -6.63 -15.43 0.92
C LEU A 157 -7.92 -15.56 0.10
N LEU A 158 -8.14 -14.64 -0.87
CA LEU A 158 -9.35 -14.61 -1.68
C LEU A 158 -9.42 -15.75 -2.71
N ASP A 159 -8.28 -16.24 -3.24
CA ASP A 159 -8.24 -17.41 -4.15
C ASP A 159 -8.64 -18.72 -3.44
N CYS A 160 -8.73 -18.72 -2.10
CA CYS A 160 -9.28 -19.84 -1.34
C CYS A 160 -10.82 -19.92 -1.36
N SER A 161 -11.49 -18.88 -1.82
CA SER A 161 -12.96 -18.84 -1.88
C SER A 161 -13.48 -19.74 -2.99
N GLU A 162 -14.42 -20.62 -2.66
CA GLU A 162 -15.14 -21.44 -3.64
C GLU A 162 -16.34 -20.68 -4.22
N GLU A 163 -17.02 -19.89 -3.39
CA GLU A 163 -18.23 -19.15 -3.74
C GLU A 163 -17.89 -17.81 -4.38
N TYR A 164 -16.93 -17.08 -3.83
CA TYR A 164 -16.64 -15.68 -4.14
C TYR A 164 -15.39 -15.54 -4.99
N LYS A 165 -15.56 -15.42 -6.30
CA LYS A 165 -14.44 -15.38 -7.26
C LYS A 165 -13.79 -14.00 -7.33
N ILE A 166 -12.49 -13.98 -7.58
CA ILE A 166 -11.72 -12.79 -7.92
C ILE A 166 -12.12 -12.35 -9.34
N ASP A 167 -12.53 -11.10 -9.50
CA ASP A 167 -12.80 -10.49 -10.82
C ASP A 167 -11.57 -9.74 -11.36
N ALA A 168 -11.66 -9.26 -12.60
CA ALA A 168 -10.57 -8.54 -13.25
C ALA A 168 -10.21 -7.22 -12.53
N ASN A 169 -11.16 -6.55 -11.89
CA ASN A 169 -10.90 -5.32 -11.13
C ASN A 169 -10.09 -5.61 -9.87
N THR A 170 -10.52 -6.62 -9.11
CA THR A 170 -9.79 -7.12 -7.94
C THR A 170 -8.38 -7.53 -8.31
N ALA A 171 -8.23 -8.37 -9.35
CA ALA A 171 -6.93 -8.85 -9.82
C ALA A 171 -6.02 -7.70 -10.30
N THR A 172 -6.56 -6.71 -11.02
CA THR A 172 -5.83 -5.52 -11.47
C THR A 172 -5.23 -4.74 -10.29
N CYS A 173 -6.02 -4.52 -9.24
CA CYS A 173 -5.58 -3.79 -8.05
C CYS A 173 -4.47 -4.57 -7.31
N LEU A 174 -4.67 -5.87 -7.07
CA LEU A 174 -3.71 -6.71 -6.35
C LEU A 174 -2.40 -6.88 -7.15
N TYR A 175 -2.49 -7.08 -8.47
CA TYR A 175 -1.29 -7.12 -9.33
C TYR A 175 -0.49 -5.82 -9.23
N MET A 176 -1.16 -4.66 -9.31
CA MET A 176 -0.51 -3.35 -9.26
C MET A 176 0.25 -3.18 -7.93
N GLY A 177 -0.36 -3.53 -6.79
CA GLY A 177 0.32 -3.44 -5.49
C GLY A 177 1.53 -4.38 -5.40
N MET A 178 1.40 -5.66 -5.80
CA MET A 178 2.53 -6.59 -5.85
C MET A 178 3.67 -6.07 -6.74
N MET A 179 3.34 -5.48 -7.90
CA MET A 179 4.33 -4.92 -8.83
C MET A 179 5.06 -3.72 -8.25
N THR A 180 4.37 -2.83 -7.55
CA THR A 180 4.99 -1.62 -7.00
C THR A 180 5.88 -1.93 -5.82
N ASP A 181 5.44 -2.76 -4.89
CA ASP A 181 6.18 -3.11 -3.67
C ASP A 181 7.42 -3.95 -3.94
N THR A 182 7.40 -4.72 -5.00
CA THR A 182 8.54 -5.51 -5.47
C THR A 182 9.42 -4.78 -6.49
N ASN A 183 9.22 -3.47 -6.68
CA ASN A 183 9.91 -2.69 -7.72
C ASN A 183 9.92 -3.42 -9.08
N LYS A 184 8.74 -3.75 -9.61
CA LYS A 184 8.56 -4.53 -10.85
C LYS A 184 9.12 -5.95 -10.79
N PHE A 185 8.95 -6.60 -9.64
CA PHE A 185 9.43 -7.97 -9.40
C PHE A 185 10.96 -8.12 -9.48
N THR A 186 11.70 -7.09 -9.03
CA THR A 186 13.17 -7.06 -9.07
C THR A 186 13.82 -7.03 -7.68
N THR A 187 13.05 -6.92 -6.59
CA THR A 187 13.59 -6.96 -5.23
C THR A 187 14.11 -8.34 -4.86
N PRO A 188 15.11 -8.46 -3.97
CA PRO A 188 15.64 -9.75 -3.52
C PRO A 188 14.63 -10.66 -2.82
N THR A 189 13.52 -10.11 -2.37
CA THR A 189 12.42 -10.86 -1.73
C THR A 189 11.55 -11.63 -2.72
N VAL A 190 11.66 -11.34 -4.02
CA VAL A 190 10.88 -12.00 -5.08
C VAL A 190 11.34 -13.45 -5.22
N THR A 191 10.37 -14.36 -5.15
CA THR A 191 10.60 -15.79 -5.22
C THR A 191 9.98 -16.42 -6.47
N ALA A 192 10.40 -17.63 -6.83
CA ALA A 192 9.73 -18.42 -7.88
C ALA A 192 8.23 -18.59 -7.58
N SER A 193 7.86 -18.77 -6.31
CA SER A 193 6.45 -18.89 -5.88
C SER A 193 5.63 -17.66 -6.24
N LEU A 194 6.18 -16.43 -6.07
CA LEU A 194 5.51 -15.21 -6.50
C LEU A 194 5.32 -15.17 -8.02
N HIS A 195 6.33 -15.55 -8.80
CA HIS A 195 6.21 -15.60 -10.26
C HIS A 195 5.13 -16.59 -10.74
N TYR A 196 5.02 -17.76 -10.11
CA TYR A 196 3.93 -18.71 -10.37
C TYR A 196 2.57 -18.13 -10.01
N LEU A 197 2.46 -17.43 -8.88
CA LEU A 197 1.23 -16.75 -8.47
C LEU A 197 0.84 -15.69 -9.50
N ILE A 198 1.78 -14.84 -9.92
CA ILE A 198 1.54 -13.82 -10.95
C ILE A 198 1.13 -14.46 -12.28
N GLY A 199 1.79 -15.53 -12.72
CA GLY A 199 1.43 -16.27 -13.93
C GLY A 199 -0.03 -16.77 -13.86
N SER A 200 -0.40 -17.43 -12.76
CA SER A 200 -1.78 -17.89 -12.52
C SER A 200 -2.79 -16.74 -12.47
N LEU A 201 -2.43 -15.61 -11.84
CA LEU A 201 -3.29 -14.43 -11.79
C LEU A 201 -3.56 -13.88 -13.19
N LEU A 202 -2.51 -13.76 -14.03
CA LEU A 202 -2.63 -13.28 -15.41
C LEU A 202 -3.49 -14.21 -16.27
N GLU A 203 -3.27 -15.52 -16.14
CA GLU A 203 -4.03 -16.54 -16.88
C GLU A 203 -5.52 -16.53 -16.53
N LYS A 204 -5.84 -16.44 -15.21
CA LYS A 204 -7.22 -16.51 -14.73
C LYS A 204 -8.04 -15.25 -14.98
N HIS A 205 -7.45 -14.05 -14.96
CA HIS A 205 -8.20 -12.80 -14.80
C HIS A 205 -8.08 -11.82 -15.97
N ASN A 206 -7.30 -12.14 -17.00
CA ASN A 206 -7.17 -11.35 -18.25
C ASN A 206 -6.93 -9.84 -17.99
N ILE A 207 -5.98 -9.50 -17.14
CA ILE A 207 -5.62 -8.10 -16.84
C ILE A 207 -4.61 -7.54 -17.84
N ASP A 208 -4.70 -6.24 -18.12
CA ASP A 208 -3.78 -5.54 -19.02
C ASP A 208 -2.58 -4.97 -18.27
N ILE A 209 -1.49 -5.75 -18.18
CA ILE A 209 -0.25 -5.35 -17.52
C ILE A 209 0.44 -4.16 -18.20
N GLY A 210 0.29 -4.01 -19.53
CA GLY A 210 0.84 -2.89 -20.27
C GLY A 210 0.19 -1.58 -19.86
N LYS A 211 -1.14 -1.57 -19.73
CA LYS A 211 -1.92 -0.44 -19.23
C LYS A 211 -1.54 -0.10 -17.79
N ILE A 212 -1.43 -1.09 -16.90
CA ILE A 212 -1.01 -0.88 -15.51
C ILE A 212 0.36 -0.21 -15.46
N ASN A 213 1.36 -0.76 -16.16
CA ASN A 213 2.70 -0.18 -16.22
C ASN A 213 2.71 1.25 -16.76
N LYS A 214 1.93 1.52 -17.82
CA LYS A 214 1.80 2.86 -18.40
C LYS A 214 1.27 3.86 -17.37
N HIS A 215 0.25 3.50 -16.60
CA HIS A 215 -0.31 4.38 -15.58
C HIS A 215 0.67 4.66 -14.44
N ILE A 216 1.34 3.63 -13.93
CA ILE A 216 2.22 3.78 -12.75
C ILE A 216 3.56 4.42 -13.10
N TYR A 217 4.18 4.02 -14.21
CA TYR A 217 5.55 4.43 -14.56
C TYR A 217 5.66 5.28 -15.82
N GLY A 218 4.65 5.28 -16.68
CA GLY A 218 4.66 5.94 -17.97
C GLY A 218 3.86 7.23 -18.07
N SER A 219 3.26 7.72 -16.96
CA SER A 219 2.39 8.92 -16.93
C SER A 219 2.99 10.09 -16.16
N ASN A 220 4.31 10.23 -16.17
CA ASN A 220 4.97 11.34 -15.48
C ASN A 220 4.64 12.68 -16.14
N SER A 221 4.30 13.70 -15.33
CA SER A 221 4.21 15.07 -15.80
C SER A 221 5.60 15.61 -16.21
N LEU A 222 5.62 16.56 -17.14
CA LEU A 222 6.86 17.26 -17.50
C LEU A 222 7.51 17.91 -16.27
N GLN A 223 6.69 18.42 -15.35
CA GLN A 223 7.14 19.06 -14.12
C GLN A 223 7.85 18.05 -13.20
N ARG A 224 7.27 16.87 -13.02
CA ARG A 224 7.89 15.78 -12.25
C ARG A 224 9.24 15.37 -12.86
N LEU A 225 9.33 15.22 -14.18
CA LEU A 225 10.59 14.88 -14.85
C LEU A 225 11.64 15.98 -14.70
N ARG A 226 11.25 17.25 -14.80
CA ARG A 226 12.16 18.39 -14.56
C ARG A 226 12.64 18.44 -13.12
N PHE A 227 11.74 18.20 -12.16
CA PHE A 227 12.09 18.11 -10.75
C PHE A 227 13.03 16.95 -10.47
N LEU A 228 12.75 15.75 -11.00
CA LEU A 228 13.64 14.61 -10.90
C LEU A 228 15.04 14.92 -11.46
N GLY A 229 15.11 15.54 -12.65
CA GLY A 229 16.38 16.00 -13.24
C GLY A 229 17.14 16.96 -12.32
N TYR A 230 16.44 17.92 -11.70
CA TYR A 230 17.05 18.83 -10.71
C TYR A 230 17.59 18.06 -9.50
N MET A 231 16.82 17.13 -8.94
CA MET A 231 17.22 16.35 -7.77
C MET A 231 18.46 15.50 -8.06
N LEU A 232 18.51 14.83 -9.22
CA LEU A 232 19.63 13.98 -9.60
C LEU A 232 20.88 14.81 -9.94
N PHE A 233 20.73 15.90 -10.69
CA PHE A 233 21.88 16.73 -11.13
C PHE A 233 22.44 17.60 -9.99
N SER A 234 21.56 18.24 -9.21
CA SER A 234 21.98 19.28 -8.27
C SER A 234 22.06 18.82 -6.82
N LYS A 235 21.27 17.80 -6.43
CA LYS A 235 21.06 17.44 -5.03
C LYS A 235 21.62 16.09 -4.63
N LEU A 236 21.87 15.20 -5.61
CA LEU A 236 22.47 13.89 -5.35
C LEU A 236 23.94 14.05 -4.96
N LYS A 237 24.29 13.53 -3.79
CA LYS A 237 25.64 13.55 -3.22
C LYS A 237 26.08 12.14 -2.84
N ILE A 238 27.37 11.88 -2.96
CA ILE A 238 27.99 10.62 -2.55
C ILE A 238 28.93 10.92 -1.38
N LEU A 239 28.81 10.18 -0.29
CA LEU A 239 29.76 10.19 0.81
C LEU A 239 30.92 9.28 0.42
N LYS A 240 32.00 9.89 -0.06
CA LYS A 240 33.22 9.16 -0.47
C LYS A 240 33.73 8.30 0.69
N GLY A 241 34.02 7.03 0.43
CA GLY A 241 34.53 6.07 1.41
C GLY A 241 33.48 5.29 2.19
N TYR A 242 32.18 5.66 2.12
CA TYR A 242 31.11 5.01 2.89
C TYR A 242 30.10 4.24 2.07
N LYS A 243 30.22 4.19 0.74
CA LYS A 243 29.24 3.56 -0.19
C LYS A 243 27.82 4.07 0.04
N VAL A 244 27.67 5.32 0.44
CA VAL A 244 26.40 5.98 0.76
C VAL A 244 26.16 7.12 -0.20
N ALA A 245 24.93 7.18 -0.76
CA ALA A 245 24.45 8.34 -1.48
C ALA A 245 23.30 9.00 -0.71
N TYR A 246 23.17 10.30 -0.85
CA TYR A 246 22.03 11.01 -0.28
C TYR A 246 21.52 12.11 -1.19
N VAL A 247 20.23 12.39 -1.04
CA VAL A 247 19.54 13.48 -1.72
C VAL A 247 18.82 14.32 -0.67
N SER A 248 18.81 15.65 -0.79
CA SER A 248 18.12 16.52 0.17
C SER A 248 17.22 17.53 -0.52
N LEU A 249 16.00 17.68 -0.03
CA LEU A 249 15.00 18.62 -0.51
C LEU A 249 14.55 19.51 0.64
N SER A 250 14.77 20.83 0.54
CA SER A 250 14.25 21.81 1.50
C SER A 250 12.83 22.25 1.14
N LEU A 251 12.08 22.78 2.11
CA LEU A 251 10.76 23.39 1.88
C LEU A 251 10.78 24.47 0.82
N LYS A 252 11.84 25.33 0.83
CA LYS A 252 12.01 26.41 -0.14
C LYS A 252 12.20 25.88 -1.57
N GLU A 253 12.87 24.75 -1.74
CA GLU A 253 13.05 24.10 -3.04
C GLU A 253 11.76 23.41 -3.48
N ALA A 254 11.11 22.67 -2.57
CA ALA A 254 9.84 21.99 -2.86
C ALA A 254 8.76 22.96 -3.35
N SER A 255 8.64 24.14 -2.71
CA SER A 255 7.65 25.15 -3.07
C SER A 255 7.84 25.72 -4.48
N LYS A 256 9.07 25.72 -5.04
CA LYS A 256 9.33 26.18 -6.41
C LYS A 256 8.80 25.25 -7.49
N TYR A 257 8.64 23.95 -7.16
CA TYR A 257 8.25 22.93 -8.12
C TYR A 257 6.77 22.56 -8.06
N HIS A 258 5.97 23.16 -7.14
CA HIS A 258 4.54 22.87 -6.98
C HIS A 258 4.25 21.36 -6.99
N LEU A 259 4.96 20.63 -6.12
CA LEU A 259 4.94 19.16 -6.11
C LEU A 259 3.60 18.61 -5.64
N ASN A 260 3.09 17.64 -6.37
CA ASN A 260 1.94 16.83 -5.97
C ASN A 260 2.37 15.66 -5.04
N PRO A 261 1.44 15.09 -4.26
CA PRO A 261 1.70 13.83 -3.56
C PRO A 261 2.22 12.76 -4.53
N GLY A 262 3.34 12.11 -4.20
CA GLY A 262 3.98 11.10 -5.04
C GLY A 262 5.09 11.61 -5.95
N ASP A 263 5.24 12.92 -6.19
CA ASP A 263 6.29 13.46 -7.07
C ASP A 263 7.71 13.19 -6.56
N THR A 264 7.86 12.96 -5.26
CA THR A 264 9.14 12.61 -4.63
C THR A 264 9.40 11.09 -4.58
N ASP A 265 8.41 10.27 -4.94
CA ASP A 265 8.53 8.83 -4.84
C ASP A 265 9.56 8.27 -5.84
N GLY A 266 10.34 7.31 -5.37
CA GLY A 266 11.37 6.65 -6.18
C GLY A 266 12.68 7.43 -6.35
N ILE A 267 12.80 8.69 -5.88
CA ILE A 267 14.05 9.47 -5.99
C ILE A 267 15.21 8.72 -5.32
N VAL A 268 14.97 8.14 -4.15
CA VAL A 268 15.98 7.39 -3.41
C VAL A 268 16.49 6.16 -4.19
N ASN A 269 15.65 5.55 -5.02
CA ASN A 269 16.01 4.38 -5.81
C ASN A 269 17.00 4.73 -6.93
N TYR A 270 16.93 5.95 -7.49
CA TYR A 270 17.96 6.42 -8.42
C TYR A 270 19.31 6.59 -7.74
N ALA A 271 19.34 7.11 -6.51
CA ALA A 271 20.59 7.20 -5.75
C ALA A 271 21.16 5.80 -5.43
N LEU A 272 20.28 4.83 -5.11
CA LEU A 272 20.66 3.46 -4.84
C LEU A 272 21.14 2.70 -6.09
N SER A 273 20.72 3.12 -7.30
CA SER A 273 21.15 2.49 -8.56
C SER A 273 22.59 2.82 -8.98
N LEU A 274 23.26 3.74 -8.26
CA LEU A 274 24.65 4.07 -8.53
C LEU A 274 25.56 2.87 -8.20
N LYS A 275 26.53 2.62 -9.09
CA LYS A 275 27.58 1.63 -8.83
C LYS A 275 28.27 1.94 -7.51
N ASP A 276 28.53 0.95 -6.70
CA ASP A 276 29.21 1.04 -5.40
C ASP A 276 28.42 1.74 -4.28
N VAL A 277 27.15 2.10 -4.48
CA VAL A 277 26.26 2.59 -3.42
C VAL A 277 25.47 1.41 -2.81
N VAL A 278 25.54 1.28 -1.49
CA VAL A 278 24.86 0.23 -0.71
C VAL A 278 23.67 0.79 0.06
N VAL A 279 23.75 2.07 0.44
CA VAL A 279 22.69 2.77 1.16
C VAL A 279 22.39 4.09 0.47
N ALA A 280 21.13 4.37 0.24
CA ALA A 280 20.67 5.67 -0.24
C ALA A 280 19.71 6.31 0.76
N VAL A 281 19.86 7.62 0.97
CA VAL A 281 19.07 8.39 1.94
C VAL A 281 18.43 9.59 1.25
N PHE A 282 17.14 9.79 1.46
CA PHE A 282 16.44 10.99 1.03
C PHE A 282 15.97 11.79 2.24
N PHE A 283 16.51 13.00 2.38
CA PHE A 283 16.12 13.98 3.38
C PHE A 283 15.08 14.92 2.80
N ASN A 284 13.83 14.81 3.25
CA ASN A 284 12.75 15.66 2.80
C ASN A 284 12.27 16.57 3.95
N GLN A 285 12.45 17.88 3.80
CA GLN A 285 11.98 18.86 4.77
C GLN A 285 10.52 19.19 4.51
N LYS A 286 9.66 18.82 5.50
CA LYS A 286 8.28 19.33 5.62
C LYS A 286 8.26 20.31 6.79
N LYS A 287 7.27 20.30 7.70
CA LYS A 287 7.36 21.06 8.96
C LYS A 287 8.54 20.58 9.84
N ARG A 288 8.91 19.31 9.72
CA ARG A 288 10.14 18.70 10.28
C ARG A 288 10.83 17.94 9.14
N TRP A 289 12.12 17.55 9.36
CA TRP A 289 12.82 16.69 8.42
C TRP A 289 12.25 15.27 8.47
N HIS A 290 11.94 14.71 7.30
CA HIS A 290 11.60 13.31 7.11
C HIS A 290 12.76 12.63 6.40
N ILE A 291 13.12 11.45 6.87
CA ILE A 291 14.24 10.67 6.34
C ILE A 291 13.66 9.39 5.74
N TYR A 292 13.93 9.18 4.46
CA TYR A 292 13.60 7.93 3.76
C TYR A 292 14.92 7.23 3.46
N ILE A 293 15.05 5.98 3.90
CA ILE A 293 16.26 5.18 3.72
C ILE A 293 15.91 4.01 2.82
N SER A 294 16.72 3.78 1.79
CA SER A 294 16.67 2.59 0.95
C SER A 294 18.04 1.91 0.99
N GLN A 295 18.04 0.62 1.21
CA GLN A 295 19.23 -0.21 1.34
C GLN A 295 19.12 -1.40 0.40
N VAL A 296 20.23 -1.79 -0.25
CA VAL A 296 20.30 -3.10 -0.93
C VAL A 296 20.42 -4.17 0.14
N CYS A 297 19.44 -5.08 0.23
CA CYS A 297 19.58 -6.29 1.03
C CYS A 297 20.58 -7.23 0.33
N GLY A 298 21.80 -7.22 0.79
CA GLY A 298 22.89 -8.06 0.26
C GLY A 298 24.22 -7.66 0.86
N GLY A 299 24.55 -8.20 2.04
CA GLY A 299 25.94 -8.29 2.52
C GLY A 299 26.51 -7.04 3.19
N PHE A 300 26.10 -6.72 4.41
CA PHE A 300 27.10 -6.47 5.41
C PHE A 300 27.66 -7.82 5.86
N CYS A 301 28.55 -8.37 5.07
CA CYS A 301 29.46 -9.42 5.51
C CYS A 301 30.85 -8.82 5.54
N SER A 302 31.39 -8.80 6.76
CA SER A 302 32.75 -8.52 7.24
C SER A 302 33.32 -7.15 7.00
#